data_0244a8438cca0024ae7020548e190376
#
_entry.id   0244a8438cca0024ae7020548e190376
#
_cell.length_a   1.000
_cell.length_b   1.000
_cell.length_c   1.000
_cell.angle_alpha   90.00
_cell.angle_beta   90.00
_cell.angle_gamma   90.00
#
_symmetry.space_group_name_H-M   'P 1'
#
loop_
_entity.id
_entity.type
_entity.pdbx_description
1 polymer ?
#
loop_
_entity_poly.entity_id
_entity_poly.type
_entity_poly.pdbx_seq_one_letter_code
_entity_poly.pdbx_strand_id
1 'polypeptide(L)'
;FPVGLGFSGAGLATAICPIVTMSVCTIHYRSSRNHVGFYWKKPSFRHLISCCQLGVSAFVGELSSGVIAIVFNFLILGIAGNMGVAAYGVVANLSIVAFAIFNGLAQGAQPLISESYGKGQPTQVRKLLKWSLLVCFAVETLIQLIIWTSTDTLISIFNSENNVQLLNYAHTGLRLYFLGFIVAGINIVLVAYFSAVDEPKIAIVGSFLRGIIAIVICAVILAKLFGLNGIWISLLAAETVTFLTILFLAYKDRRKRMAVV
;
A
#
# COMPACT_ATOMS: atom_id res chain seq x y z
N PHE A 1 -12.97 -19.20 18.32
CA PHE A 1 -13.69 -19.03 17.04
C PHE A 1 -15.11 -19.56 17.20
N PRO A 2 -16.17 -18.79 16.84
CA PRO A 2 -17.56 -19.16 17.16
C PRO A 2 -18.06 -20.46 16.49
N VAL A 3 -17.34 -21.00 15.52
CA VAL A 3 -17.73 -22.21 14.77
C VAL A 3 -16.86 -23.44 15.12
N GLY A 4 -15.87 -23.30 16.02
CA GLY A 4 -15.04 -24.42 16.47
C GLY A 4 -14.17 -25.12 15.43
N LEU A 5 -14.07 -24.59 14.20
CA LEU A 5 -13.32 -25.18 13.09
C LEU A 5 -11.80 -24.95 13.14
N GLY A 6 -11.32 -24.13 14.08
CA GLY A 6 -9.90 -23.87 14.28
C GLY A 6 -9.13 -23.54 12.99
N PHE A 7 -8.00 -24.20 12.78
CA PHE A 7 -7.13 -24.00 11.61
C PHE A 7 -7.83 -24.38 10.28
N SER A 8 -8.65 -25.42 10.29
CA SER A 8 -9.42 -25.83 9.10
C SER A 8 -10.41 -24.76 8.66
N GLY A 9 -10.99 -24.01 9.62
CA GLY A 9 -11.89 -22.89 9.32
C GLY A 9 -11.18 -21.74 8.59
N ALA A 10 -9.94 -21.44 8.96
CA ALA A 10 -9.14 -20.43 8.26
C ALA A 10 -8.83 -20.85 6.80
N GLY A 11 -8.47 -22.12 6.58
CA GLY A 11 -8.27 -22.67 5.24
C GLY A 11 -9.54 -22.63 4.39
N LEU A 12 -10.67 -22.95 4.98
CA LEU A 12 -11.97 -22.95 4.30
C LEU A 12 -12.43 -21.53 3.93
N ALA A 13 -12.21 -20.54 4.80
CA ALA A 13 -12.48 -19.14 4.51
C ALA A 13 -11.64 -18.64 3.32
N THR A 14 -10.35 -18.99 3.27
CA THR A 14 -9.45 -18.64 2.16
C THR A 14 -9.90 -19.31 0.84
N ALA A 15 -10.41 -20.54 0.89
CA ALA A 15 -10.90 -21.23 -0.30
C ALA A 15 -12.25 -20.69 -0.81
N ILE A 16 -13.14 -20.24 0.08
CA ILE A 16 -14.44 -19.69 -0.29
C ILE A 16 -14.33 -18.28 -0.89
N CYS A 17 -13.39 -17.47 -0.43
CA CYS A 17 -13.24 -16.07 -0.85
C CYS A 17 -13.14 -15.90 -2.39
N PRO A 18 -12.30 -16.64 -3.13
CA PRO A 18 -12.27 -16.59 -4.59
C PRO A 18 -13.59 -17.00 -5.26
N ILE A 19 -14.29 -17.98 -4.70
CA ILE A 19 -15.59 -18.46 -5.22
C ILE A 19 -16.63 -17.33 -5.15
N VAL A 20 -16.70 -16.64 -4.00
CA VAL A 20 -17.60 -15.49 -3.82
C VAL A 20 -17.24 -14.37 -4.81
N THR A 21 -15.96 -14.05 -4.93
CA THR A 21 -15.49 -13.03 -5.87
C THR A 21 -15.86 -13.37 -7.31
N MET A 22 -15.62 -14.60 -7.76
CA MET A 22 -15.99 -15.06 -9.09
C MET A 22 -17.50 -15.03 -9.32
N SER A 23 -18.28 -15.36 -8.32
CA SER A 23 -19.75 -15.30 -8.40
C SER A 23 -20.24 -13.87 -8.59
N VAL A 24 -19.73 -12.92 -7.81
CA VAL A 24 -20.06 -11.48 -7.95
C VAL A 24 -19.65 -10.95 -9.33
N CYS A 25 -18.45 -11.27 -9.80
CA CYS A 25 -17.98 -10.89 -11.14
C CYS A 25 -18.87 -11.48 -12.25
N THR A 26 -19.29 -12.73 -12.12
CA THR A 26 -20.15 -13.38 -13.10
C THR A 26 -21.55 -12.75 -13.14
N ILE A 27 -22.11 -12.42 -11.96
CA ILE A 27 -23.40 -11.70 -11.87
C ILE A 27 -23.27 -10.32 -12.54
N HIS A 28 -22.18 -9.59 -12.26
CA HIS A 28 -21.95 -8.30 -12.90
C HIS A 28 -21.77 -8.42 -14.42
N TYR A 29 -21.03 -9.42 -14.90
CA TYR A 29 -20.84 -9.68 -16.33
C TYR A 29 -22.16 -9.90 -17.08
N ARG A 30 -23.14 -10.55 -16.44
CA ARG A 30 -24.48 -10.76 -16.99
C ARG A 30 -25.43 -9.56 -16.81
N SER A 31 -25.02 -8.54 -16.09
CA SER A 31 -25.84 -7.34 -15.86
C SER A 31 -25.86 -6.44 -17.09
N SER A 32 -27.02 -5.78 -17.31
CA SER A 32 -27.16 -4.74 -18.35
C SER A 32 -26.25 -3.51 -18.13
N ARG A 33 -25.64 -3.38 -16.96
CA ARG A 33 -24.66 -2.33 -16.65
C ARG A 33 -23.24 -2.67 -17.10
N ASN A 34 -23.02 -3.89 -17.59
CA ASN A 34 -21.71 -4.31 -18.08
C ASN A 34 -21.48 -3.77 -19.50
N HIS A 35 -20.41 -3.01 -19.67
CA HIS A 35 -19.95 -2.49 -20.96
C HIS A 35 -18.72 -3.25 -21.51
N VAL A 36 -18.24 -4.27 -20.79
CA VAL A 36 -17.07 -5.05 -21.17
C VAL A 36 -17.52 -6.30 -21.93
N GLY A 37 -17.22 -6.38 -23.21
CA GLY A 37 -17.45 -7.55 -24.05
C GLY A 37 -16.17 -8.32 -24.29
N PHE A 38 -16.28 -9.65 -24.39
CA PHE A 38 -15.16 -10.50 -24.77
C PHE A 38 -15.10 -10.60 -26.29
N TYR A 39 -13.99 -10.13 -26.88
CA TYR A 39 -13.76 -10.18 -28.31
C TYR A 39 -12.50 -10.97 -28.63
N TRP A 40 -12.61 -11.99 -29.47
CA TRP A 40 -11.46 -12.72 -30.01
C TRP A 40 -10.76 -11.86 -31.06
N LYS A 41 -9.75 -11.07 -30.64
CA LYS A 41 -8.84 -10.37 -31.55
C LYS A 41 -7.42 -10.76 -31.22
N LYS A 42 -6.58 -10.86 -32.26
CA LYS A 42 -5.13 -11.07 -32.04
C LYS A 42 -4.58 -9.90 -31.23
N PRO A 43 -3.93 -10.16 -30.09
CA PRO A 43 -3.36 -9.09 -29.26
C PRO A 43 -2.26 -8.37 -30.05
N SER A 44 -2.26 -7.05 -30.00
CA SER A 44 -1.16 -6.25 -30.53
C SER A 44 0.01 -6.32 -29.55
N PHE A 45 1.19 -6.73 -30.02
CA PHE A 45 2.39 -6.83 -29.19
C PHE A 45 2.77 -5.50 -28.54
N ARG A 46 2.55 -4.40 -29.22
CA ARG A 46 2.78 -3.04 -28.71
C ARG A 46 1.87 -2.71 -27.54
N HIS A 47 0.59 -3.03 -27.62
CA HIS A 47 -0.35 -2.83 -26.51
C HIS A 47 -0.03 -3.75 -25.32
N LEU A 48 0.40 -4.99 -25.60
CA LEU A 48 0.83 -5.91 -24.54
C LEU A 48 2.01 -5.34 -23.75
N ILE A 49 3.04 -4.82 -24.42
CA ILE A 49 4.18 -4.17 -23.76
C ILE A 49 3.73 -2.99 -22.90
N SER A 50 2.85 -2.13 -23.42
CA SER A 50 2.34 -1.00 -22.65
C SER A 50 1.57 -1.45 -21.40
N CYS A 51 0.73 -2.47 -21.52
CA CYS A 51 0.04 -3.06 -20.37
C CYS A 51 1.02 -3.64 -19.35
N CYS A 52 2.06 -4.35 -19.81
CA CYS A 52 3.11 -4.87 -18.91
C CYS A 52 3.86 -3.75 -18.20
N GLN A 53 4.21 -2.67 -18.91
CA GLN A 53 4.90 -1.52 -18.29
C GLN A 53 4.06 -0.85 -17.20
N LEU A 54 2.77 -0.69 -17.41
CA LEU A 54 1.86 -0.17 -16.39
C LEU A 54 1.68 -1.16 -15.23
N GLY A 55 1.64 -2.46 -15.52
CA GLY A 55 1.51 -3.54 -14.53
C GLY A 55 2.74 -3.72 -13.64
N VAL A 56 3.95 -3.33 -14.10
CA VAL A 56 5.18 -3.45 -13.29
C VAL A 56 5.07 -2.71 -11.97
N SER A 57 4.48 -1.52 -11.93
CA SER A 57 4.33 -0.75 -10.69
C SER A 57 3.45 -1.47 -9.66
N ALA A 58 2.38 -2.12 -10.11
CA ALA A 58 1.50 -2.91 -9.24
C ALA A 58 2.20 -4.21 -8.78
N PHE A 59 2.87 -4.92 -9.69
CA PHE A 59 3.65 -6.10 -9.35
C PHE A 59 4.72 -5.83 -8.29
N VAL A 60 5.46 -4.73 -8.44
CA VAL A 60 6.46 -4.30 -7.46
C VAL A 60 5.81 -3.96 -6.12
N GLY A 61 4.62 -3.35 -6.13
CA GLY A 61 3.87 -3.09 -4.92
C GLY A 61 3.55 -4.36 -4.12
N GLU A 62 3.07 -5.40 -4.79
CA GLU A 62 2.77 -6.70 -4.15
C GLU A 62 4.04 -7.42 -3.67
N LEU A 63 5.09 -7.47 -4.51
CA LEU A 63 6.38 -8.08 -4.14
C LEU A 63 7.01 -7.37 -2.92
N SER A 64 6.83 -6.08 -2.80
CA SER A 64 7.37 -5.26 -1.73
C SER A 64 6.89 -5.69 -0.35
N SER A 65 5.63 -6.10 -0.23
CA SER A 65 5.07 -6.58 1.03
C SER A 65 5.84 -7.78 1.57
N GLY A 66 6.22 -8.72 0.69
CA GLY A 66 7.06 -9.86 1.05
C GLY A 66 8.48 -9.46 1.44
N VAL A 67 9.10 -8.55 0.69
CA VAL A 67 10.46 -8.05 1.00
C VAL A 67 10.49 -7.34 2.35
N ILE A 68 9.53 -6.47 2.63
CA ILE A 68 9.41 -5.76 3.91
C ILE A 68 9.27 -6.78 5.04
N ALA A 69 8.38 -7.76 4.90
CA ALA A 69 8.17 -8.78 5.93
C ALA A 69 9.46 -9.56 6.24
N ILE A 70 10.20 -9.98 5.22
CA ILE A 70 11.47 -10.72 5.39
C ILE A 70 12.52 -9.85 6.09
N VAL A 71 12.74 -8.63 5.60
CA VAL A 71 13.76 -7.72 6.13
C VAL A 71 13.46 -7.33 7.57
N PHE A 72 12.21 -6.99 7.87
CA PHE A 72 11.81 -6.59 9.23
C PHE A 72 11.91 -7.76 10.19
N ASN A 73 11.42 -8.96 9.83
CA ASN A 73 11.56 -10.15 10.67
C ASN A 73 13.03 -10.46 10.97
N PHE A 74 13.90 -10.38 9.97
CA PHE A 74 15.33 -10.66 10.15
C PHE A 74 16.01 -9.63 11.07
N LEU A 75 15.77 -8.35 10.86
CA LEU A 75 16.34 -7.28 11.68
C LEU A 75 15.81 -7.30 13.11
N ILE A 76 14.51 -7.50 13.29
CA ILE A 76 13.86 -7.51 14.60
C ILE A 76 14.28 -8.75 15.39
N LEU A 77 14.40 -9.91 14.74
CA LEU A 77 14.87 -11.14 15.37
C LEU A 77 16.29 -10.95 15.97
N GLY A 78 17.17 -10.26 15.24
CA GLY A 78 18.52 -9.98 15.70
C GLY A 78 18.62 -8.98 16.85
N ILE A 79 17.63 -8.09 17.02
CA ILE A 79 17.66 -7.01 18.02
C ILE A 79 16.81 -7.35 19.26
N ALA A 80 15.61 -7.86 19.05
CA ALA A 80 14.59 -8.05 20.10
C ALA A 80 14.11 -9.50 20.24
N GLY A 81 14.72 -10.43 19.50
CA GLY A 81 14.40 -11.85 19.58
C GLY A 81 12.97 -12.18 19.15
N ASN A 82 12.48 -13.34 19.56
CA ASN A 82 11.16 -13.85 19.19
C ASN A 82 9.99 -12.95 19.65
N MET A 83 10.13 -12.29 20.81
CA MET A 83 9.10 -11.37 21.30
C MET A 83 8.99 -10.12 20.43
N GLY A 84 10.11 -9.62 19.90
CA GLY A 84 10.10 -8.53 18.93
C GLY A 84 9.40 -8.93 17.62
N VAL A 85 9.66 -10.14 17.12
CA VAL A 85 9.00 -10.68 15.92
C VAL A 85 7.50 -10.86 16.17
N ALA A 86 7.09 -11.36 17.32
CA ALA A 86 5.68 -11.46 17.69
C ALA A 86 5.00 -10.09 17.74
N ALA A 87 5.66 -9.08 18.31
CA ALA A 87 5.16 -7.70 18.31
C ALA A 87 5.05 -7.13 16.88
N TYR A 88 6.02 -7.42 16.01
CA TYR A 88 5.92 -7.04 14.59
C TYR A 88 4.75 -7.73 13.90
N GLY A 89 4.46 -8.98 14.24
CA GLY A 89 3.27 -9.68 13.74
C GLY A 89 1.97 -8.90 14.01
N VAL A 90 1.82 -8.32 15.19
CA VAL A 90 0.66 -7.45 15.52
C VAL A 90 0.65 -6.21 14.63
N VAL A 91 1.78 -5.49 14.55
CA VAL A 91 1.92 -4.29 13.71
C VAL A 91 1.64 -4.60 12.24
N ALA A 92 2.19 -5.70 11.72
CA ALA A 92 2.03 -6.12 10.33
C ALA A 92 0.57 -6.45 9.99
N ASN A 93 -0.14 -7.19 10.85
CA ASN A 93 -1.54 -7.51 10.62
C ASN A 93 -2.44 -6.27 10.55
N LEU A 94 -2.24 -5.31 11.45
CA LEU A 94 -2.98 -4.04 11.41
C LEU A 94 -2.58 -3.19 10.20
N SER A 95 -1.31 -3.25 9.79
CA SER A 95 -0.81 -2.57 8.59
C SER A 95 -1.43 -3.08 7.30
N ILE A 96 -1.69 -4.39 7.19
CA ILE A 96 -2.38 -4.97 6.03
C ILE A 96 -3.75 -4.31 5.84
N VAL A 97 -4.50 -4.08 6.92
CA VAL A 97 -5.81 -3.40 6.86
C VAL A 97 -5.66 -1.97 6.36
N ALA A 98 -4.69 -1.22 6.90
CA ALA A 98 -4.44 0.15 6.47
C ALA A 98 -4.02 0.22 4.98
N PHE A 99 -3.09 -0.63 4.55
CA PHE A 99 -2.69 -0.71 3.14
C PHE A 99 -3.86 -1.09 2.22
N ALA A 100 -4.73 -2.01 2.63
CA ALA A 100 -5.90 -2.39 1.86
C ALA A 100 -6.86 -1.20 1.64
N ILE A 101 -7.06 -0.36 2.66
CA ILE A 101 -7.90 0.84 2.57
C ILE A 101 -7.30 1.84 1.57
N PHE A 102 -5.99 2.14 1.66
CA PHE A 102 -5.33 3.08 0.75
C PHE A 102 -5.25 2.56 -0.68
N ASN A 103 -4.97 1.26 -0.87
CA ASN A 103 -5.01 0.63 -2.19
C ASN A 103 -6.42 0.66 -2.78
N GLY A 104 -7.45 0.39 -1.99
CA GLY A 104 -8.84 0.50 -2.42
C GLY A 104 -9.21 1.91 -2.87
N LEU A 105 -8.79 2.94 -2.12
CA LEU A 105 -8.97 4.34 -2.50
C LEU A 105 -8.27 4.69 -3.82
N ALA A 106 -7.01 4.27 -3.96
CA ALA A 106 -6.22 4.51 -5.16
C ALA A 106 -6.80 3.81 -6.39
N GLN A 107 -7.17 2.53 -6.26
CA GLN A 107 -7.80 1.74 -7.32
C GLN A 107 -9.18 2.27 -7.71
N GLY A 108 -9.95 2.81 -6.76
CA GLY A 108 -11.23 3.46 -7.05
C GLY A 108 -11.08 4.79 -7.80
N ALA A 109 -10.05 5.57 -7.49
CA ALA A 109 -9.77 6.85 -8.14
C ALA A 109 -9.13 6.68 -9.54
N GLN A 110 -8.31 5.66 -9.73
CA GLN A 110 -7.51 5.44 -10.93
C GLN A 110 -8.33 5.40 -12.23
N PRO A 111 -9.45 4.64 -12.35
CA PRO A 111 -10.25 4.62 -13.58
C PRO A 111 -10.90 5.97 -13.89
N LEU A 112 -11.38 6.71 -12.88
CA LEU A 112 -11.97 8.02 -13.06
C LEU A 112 -10.94 9.06 -13.58
N ILE A 113 -9.73 9.00 -13.05
CA ILE A 113 -8.61 9.85 -13.49
C ILE A 113 -8.21 9.48 -14.92
N SER A 114 -8.06 8.19 -15.23
CA SER A 114 -7.69 7.69 -16.56
C SER A 114 -8.73 8.06 -17.63
N GLU A 115 -10.02 7.91 -17.33
CA GLU A 115 -11.11 8.31 -18.22
C GLU A 115 -11.10 9.82 -18.49
N SER A 116 -10.95 10.64 -17.45
CA SER A 116 -10.89 12.10 -17.58
C SER A 116 -9.64 12.55 -18.35
N TYR A 117 -8.51 11.84 -18.17
CA TYR A 117 -7.28 12.08 -18.90
C TYR A 117 -7.45 11.74 -20.39
N GLY A 118 -8.02 10.57 -20.71
CA GLY A 118 -8.31 10.15 -22.07
C GLY A 118 -9.29 11.07 -22.82
N LYS A 119 -10.22 11.71 -22.10
CA LYS A 119 -11.13 12.74 -22.64
C LYS A 119 -10.49 14.13 -22.79
N GLY A 120 -9.21 14.31 -22.44
CA GLY A 120 -8.53 15.60 -22.52
C GLY A 120 -9.06 16.66 -21.55
N GLN A 121 -9.50 16.26 -20.35
CA GLN A 121 -10.09 17.13 -19.33
C GLN A 121 -9.12 17.40 -18.15
N PRO A 122 -8.07 18.23 -18.30
CA PRO A 122 -7.02 18.41 -17.29
C PRO A 122 -7.55 19.02 -15.98
N THR A 123 -8.58 19.84 -16.05
CA THR A 123 -9.21 20.44 -14.86
C THR A 123 -9.88 19.35 -14.01
N GLN A 124 -10.58 18.41 -14.64
CA GLN A 124 -11.23 17.30 -13.95
C GLN A 124 -10.20 16.34 -13.34
N VAL A 125 -9.13 16.03 -14.07
CA VAL A 125 -8.00 15.22 -13.57
C VAL A 125 -7.40 15.82 -12.30
N ARG A 126 -7.13 17.13 -12.29
CA ARG A 126 -6.61 17.84 -11.10
C ARG A 126 -7.61 17.81 -9.94
N LYS A 127 -8.89 17.99 -10.22
CA LYS A 127 -9.95 17.95 -9.22
C LYS A 127 -10.04 16.56 -8.58
N LEU A 128 -10.01 15.50 -9.37
CA LEU A 128 -10.03 14.11 -8.89
C LEU A 128 -8.80 13.79 -8.03
N LEU A 129 -7.60 14.18 -8.47
CA LEU A 129 -6.39 14.03 -7.66
C LEU A 129 -6.51 14.76 -6.32
N LYS A 130 -6.95 16.01 -6.32
CA LYS A 130 -7.14 16.80 -5.09
C LYS A 130 -8.10 16.12 -4.13
N TRP A 131 -9.24 15.63 -4.61
CA TRP A 131 -10.20 14.91 -3.79
C TRP A 131 -9.66 13.58 -3.27
N SER A 132 -8.94 12.81 -4.11
CA SER A 132 -8.31 11.56 -3.68
C SER A 132 -7.29 11.79 -2.56
N LEU A 133 -6.46 12.83 -2.67
CA LEU A 133 -5.50 13.19 -1.62
C LEU A 133 -6.19 13.68 -0.34
N LEU A 134 -7.28 14.43 -0.47
CA LEU A 134 -8.03 14.94 0.69
C LEU A 134 -8.72 13.79 1.45
N VAL A 135 -9.37 12.88 0.72
CA VAL A 135 -9.98 11.68 1.33
C VAL A 135 -8.92 10.79 1.95
N CYS A 136 -7.78 10.60 1.26
CA CYS A 136 -6.65 9.86 1.79
C CYS A 136 -6.16 10.44 3.13
N PHE A 137 -5.97 11.75 3.21
CA PHE A 137 -5.56 12.43 4.43
C PHE A 137 -6.60 12.32 5.56
N ALA A 138 -7.89 12.43 5.23
CA ALA A 138 -8.97 12.26 6.21
C ALA A 138 -9.01 10.84 6.78
N VAL A 139 -8.89 9.83 5.91
CA VAL A 139 -8.82 8.40 6.32
C VAL A 139 -7.60 8.15 7.18
N GLU A 140 -6.44 8.68 6.79
CA GLU A 140 -5.20 8.56 7.57
C GLU A 140 -5.35 9.18 8.96
N THR A 141 -5.91 10.38 9.03
CA THR A 141 -6.16 11.05 10.32
C THR A 141 -7.06 10.19 11.22
N LEU A 142 -8.08 9.55 10.64
CA LEU A 142 -8.95 8.63 11.37
C LEU A 142 -8.19 7.39 11.86
N ILE A 143 -7.37 6.77 11.01
CA ILE A 143 -6.54 5.62 11.39
C ILE A 143 -5.58 6.00 12.51
N GLN A 144 -4.90 7.15 12.41
CA GLN A 144 -4.01 7.63 13.46
C GLN A 144 -4.74 7.84 14.78
N LEU A 145 -5.93 8.45 14.73
CA LEU A 145 -6.75 8.65 15.93
C LEU A 145 -7.09 7.31 16.59
N ILE A 146 -7.51 6.32 15.82
CA ILE A 146 -7.81 4.96 16.32
C ILE A 146 -6.57 4.32 16.93
N ILE A 147 -5.43 4.38 16.24
CA ILE A 147 -4.18 3.81 16.75
C ILE A 147 -3.77 4.48 18.08
N TRP A 148 -3.83 5.80 18.19
CA TRP A 148 -3.39 6.50 19.40
C TRP A 148 -4.34 6.33 20.57
N THR A 149 -5.64 6.24 20.34
CA THR A 149 -6.64 6.11 21.42
C THR A 149 -6.87 4.67 21.85
N SER A 150 -6.67 3.70 20.93
CA SER A 150 -7.06 2.30 21.15
C SER A 150 -5.89 1.32 21.03
N THR A 151 -4.63 1.79 21.18
CA THR A 151 -3.43 0.96 21.02
C THR A 151 -3.51 -0.32 21.85
N ASP A 152 -3.78 -0.20 23.16
CA ASP A 152 -3.77 -1.35 24.08
C ASP A 152 -4.90 -2.33 23.77
N THR A 153 -6.07 -1.83 23.39
CA THR A 153 -7.20 -2.67 22.97
C THR A 153 -6.88 -3.44 21.68
N LEU A 154 -6.23 -2.79 20.71
CA LEU A 154 -5.82 -3.44 19.47
C LEU A 154 -4.77 -4.53 19.73
N ILE A 155 -3.82 -4.28 20.63
CA ILE A 155 -2.81 -5.29 20.99
C ILE A 155 -3.44 -6.45 21.75
N SER A 156 -4.39 -6.21 22.64
CA SER A 156 -5.03 -7.25 23.44
C SER A 156 -5.74 -8.33 22.60
N ILE A 157 -6.18 -7.98 21.39
CA ILE A 157 -6.78 -8.95 20.42
C ILE A 157 -5.76 -10.03 20.04
N PHE A 158 -4.47 -9.68 20.01
CA PHE A 158 -3.37 -10.56 19.58
C PHE A 158 -2.54 -11.09 20.77
N ASN A 159 -2.66 -10.49 21.96
CA ASN A 159 -1.90 -10.83 23.16
C ASN A 159 -2.77 -11.58 24.18
N SER A 160 -3.27 -12.76 23.82
CA SER A 160 -4.14 -13.58 24.68
C SER A 160 -3.44 -14.06 25.98
N GLU A 161 -2.11 -14.14 25.97
CA GLU A 161 -1.29 -14.57 27.11
C GLU A 161 -0.92 -13.40 28.05
N ASN A 162 -1.36 -12.18 27.77
CA ASN A 162 -1.04 -10.97 28.54
C ASN A 162 0.48 -10.75 28.74
N ASN A 163 1.28 -11.08 27.73
CA ASN A 163 2.73 -10.91 27.80
C ASN A 163 3.09 -9.42 27.80
N VAL A 164 3.72 -8.96 28.90
CA VAL A 164 4.07 -7.55 29.11
C VAL A 164 5.16 -7.09 28.13
N GLN A 165 6.11 -7.95 27.77
CA GLN A 165 7.18 -7.60 26.84
C GLN A 165 6.65 -7.40 25.42
N LEU A 166 5.73 -8.28 24.97
CA LEU A 166 5.04 -8.13 23.69
C LEU A 166 4.24 -6.82 23.69
N LEU A 167 3.48 -6.55 24.76
CA LEU A 167 2.71 -5.30 24.90
C LEU A 167 3.59 -4.07 24.70
N ASN A 168 4.71 -3.98 25.39
CA ASN A 168 5.61 -2.83 25.32
C ASN A 168 6.21 -2.62 23.91
N TYR A 169 6.65 -3.71 23.27
CA TYR A 169 7.20 -3.64 21.92
C TYR A 169 6.14 -3.28 20.88
N ALA A 170 4.95 -3.90 20.97
CA ALA A 170 3.86 -3.63 20.05
C ALA A 170 3.28 -2.23 20.24
N HIS A 171 3.16 -1.73 21.48
CA HIS A 171 2.67 -0.39 21.78
C HIS A 171 3.55 0.69 21.14
N THR A 172 4.87 0.59 21.32
CA THR A 172 5.81 1.51 20.68
C THR A 172 5.82 1.32 19.17
N GLY A 173 5.80 0.07 18.70
CA GLY A 173 5.79 -0.30 17.29
C GLY A 173 4.60 0.27 16.53
N LEU A 174 3.38 0.09 17.06
CA LEU A 174 2.16 0.62 16.44
C LEU A 174 2.22 2.14 16.29
N ARG A 175 2.56 2.86 17.35
CA ARG A 175 2.58 4.32 17.32
C ARG A 175 3.62 4.88 16.35
N LEU A 176 4.84 4.33 16.35
CA LEU A 176 5.91 4.82 15.48
C LEU A 176 5.75 4.38 14.02
N TYR A 177 5.35 3.12 13.80
CA TYR A 177 5.22 2.59 12.45
C TYR A 177 4.06 3.24 11.68
N PHE A 178 2.93 3.45 12.36
CA PHE A 178 1.76 4.07 11.74
C PHE A 178 1.95 5.54 11.39
N LEU A 179 2.91 6.27 11.99
CA LEU A 179 3.28 7.60 11.49
C LEU A 179 3.74 7.56 10.02
N GLY A 180 4.33 6.46 9.58
CA GLY A 180 4.73 6.27 8.19
C GLY A 180 3.56 6.24 7.21
N PHE A 181 2.37 5.85 7.66
CA PHE A 181 1.19 5.78 6.80
C PHE A 181 0.71 7.15 6.34
N ILE A 182 0.99 8.23 7.10
CA ILE A 182 0.67 9.61 6.70
C ILE A 182 1.23 9.91 5.30
N VAL A 183 2.46 9.45 5.04
CA VAL A 183 3.11 9.67 3.75
C VAL A 183 2.84 8.51 2.79
N ALA A 184 2.72 7.26 3.31
CA ALA A 184 2.49 6.08 2.51
C ALA A 184 1.17 6.16 1.71
N GLY A 185 0.08 6.59 2.33
CA GLY A 185 -1.21 6.78 1.66
C GLY A 185 -1.12 7.78 0.51
N ILE A 186 -0.44 8.91 0.73
CA ILE A 186 -0.20 9.91 -0.31
C ILE A 186 0.60 9.29 -1.48
N ASN A 187 1.67 8.55 -1.19
CA ASN A 187 2.49 7.91 -2.21
C ASN A 187 1.71 6.86 -3.02
N ILE A 188 0.84 6.07 -2.37
CA ILE A 188 -0.03 5.10 -3.06
C ILE A 188 -0.93 5.81 -4.07
N VAL A 189 -1.59 6.89 -3.64
CA VAL A 189 -2.46 7.70 -4.51
C VAL A 189 -1.66 8.35 -5.66
N LEU A 190 -0.46 8.87 -5.39
CA LEU A 190 0.39 9.47 -6.41
C LEU A 190 0.87 8.45 -7.44
N VAL A 191 1.29 7.25 -7.01
CA VAL A 191 1.70 6.17 -7.92
C VAL A 191 0.54 5.76 -8.83
N ALA A 192 -0.66 5.58 -8.27
CA ALA A 192 -1.86 5.28 -9.04
C ALA A 192 -2.22 6.42 -10.01
N TYR A 193 -2.09 7.67 -9.58
CA TYR A 193 -2.30 8.84 -10.43
C TYR A 193 -1.35 8.85 -11.63
N PHE A 194 -0.03 8.68 -11.41
CA PHE A 194 0.93 8.68 -12.51
C PHE A 194 0.75 7.50 -13.46
N SER A 195 0.29 6.35 -12.96
CA SER A 195 -0.13 5.24 -13.80
C SER A 195 -1.38 5.58 -14.64
N ALA A 196 -2.33 6.34 -14.08
CA ALA A 196 -3.57 6.71 -14.76
C ALA A 196 -3.39 7.80 -15.83
N VAL A 197 -2.35 8.65 -15.72
CA VAL A 197 -2.06 9.72 -16.69
C VAL A 197 -0.94 9.36 -17.67
N ASP A 198 -0.67 8.07 -17.84
CA ASP A 198 0.32 7.53 -18.79
C ASP A 198 1.76 8.01 -18.54
N GLU A 199 2.13 8.12 -17.24
CA GLU A 199 3.49 8.43 -16.79
C GLU A 199 4.12 7.23 -16.05
N PRO A 200 4.34 6.09 -16.73
CA PRO A 200 4.76 4.85 -16.07
C PRO A 200 6.13 4.96 -15.41
N LYS A 201 7.01 5.81 -15.90
CA LYS A 201 8.36 6.00 -15.35
C LYS A 201 8.33 6.49 -13.91
N ILE A 202 7.47 7.48 -13.61
CA ILE A 202 7.34 8.03 -12.25
C ILE A 202 6.67 7.00 -11.35
N ALA A 203 5.63 6.32 -11.84
CA ALA A 203 4.94 5.28 -11.10
C ALA A 203 5.87 4.10 -10.75
N ILE A 204 6.65 3.60 -11.71
CA ILE A 204 7.61 2.51 -11.51
C ILE A 204 8.68 2.90 -10.49
N VAL A 205 9.33 4.07 -10.68
CA VAL A 205 10.36 4.56 -9.75
C VAL A 205 9.78 4.72 -8.34
N GLY A 206 8.59 5.30 -8.22
CA GLY A 206 7.90 5.43 -6.95
C GLY A 206 7.65 4.08 -6.28
N SER A 207 7.14 3.10 -7.01
CA SER A 207 6.88 1.74 -6.49
C SER A 207 8.15 1.03 -6.04
N PHE A 208 9.22 1.04 -6.85
CA PHE A 208 10.49 0.42 -6.48
C PHE A 208 11.14 1.09 -5.26
N LEU A 209 11.12 2.42 -5.24
CA LEU A 209 11.75 3.15 -4.16
C LEU A 209 11.05 2.88 -2.83
N ARG A 210 9.72 3.06 -2.77
CA ARG A 210 8.95 2.84 -1.55
C ARG A 210 8.95 1.37 -1.08
N GLY A 211 8.84 0.45 -2.03
CA GLY A 211 8.62 -0.96 -1.72
C GLY A 211 9.88 -1.74 -1.39
N ILE A 212 11.01 -1.39 -2.01
CA ILE A 212 12.23 -2.20 -1.90
C ILE A 212 13.42 -1.34 -1.48
N ILE A 213 13.77 -0.33 -2.27
CA ILE A 213 15.06 0.35 -2.12
C ILE A 213 15.09 1.20 -0.85
N ALA A 214 14.18 2.16 -0.71
CA ALA A 214 14.20 3.08 0.42
C ALA A 214 13.88 2.36 1.74
N ILE A 215 12.92 1.43 1.75
CA ILE A 215 12.55 0.76 2.99
C ILE A 215 13.67 -0.13 3.52
N VAL A 216 14.35 -0.88 2.65
CA VAL A 216 15.48 -1.74 3.07
C VAL A 216 16.65 -0.90 3.57
N ILE A 217 17.02 0.14 2.84
CA ILE A 217 18.12 1.03 3.23
C ILE A 217 17.79 1.74 4.55
N CYS A 218 16.63 2.35 4.67
CA CYS A 218 16.21 3.05 5.88
C CYS A 218 16.10 2.08 7.07
N ALA A 219 15.53 0.88 6.89
CA ALA A 219 15.42 -0.10 7.95
C ALA A 219 16.80 -0.53 8.47
N VAL A 220 17.74 -0.84 7.58
CA VAL A 220 19.10 -1.25 7.99
C VAL A 220 19.88 -0.13 8.67
N ILE A 221 19.82 1.09 8.13
CA ILE A 221 20.54 2.23 8.71
C ILE A 221 19.93 2.61 10.06
N LEU A 222 18.62 2.78 10.13
CA LEU A 222 17.95 3.21 11.35
C LEU A 222 17.97 2.11 12.44
N ALA A 223 17.93 0.83 12.05
CA ALA A 223 18.13 -0.28 13.00
C ALA A 223 19.50 -0.21 13.69
N LYS A 224 20.55 0.12 12.95
CA LYS A 224 21.91 0.30 13.51
C LYS A 224 22.03 1.53 14.42
N LEU A 225 21.31 2.60 14.12
CA LEU A 225 21.39 3.86 14.89
C LEU A 225 20.48 3.86 16.12
N PHE A 226 19.28 3.35 16.02
CA PHE A 226 18.23 3.47 17.03
C PHE A 226 17.64 2.12 17.47
N GLY A 227 18.25 0.99 17.06
CA GLY A 227 17.77 -0.34 17.42
C GLY A 227 16.33 -0.60 16.90
N LEU A 228 15.50 -1.19 17.75
CA LEU A 228 14.12 -1.55 17.41
C LEU A 228 13.27 -0.33 17.03
N ASN A 229 13.44 0.80 17.73
CA ASN A 229 12.71 2.04 17.41
C ASN A 229 13.07 2.57 16.01
N GLY A 230 14.33 2.38 15.59
CA GLY A 230 14.76 2.72 14.23
C GLY A 230 14.01 1.93 13.17
N ILE A 231 13.76 0.64 13.42
CA ILE A 231 12.97 -0.20 12.48
C ILE A 231 11.54 0.34 12.39
N TRP A 232 10.91 0.70 13.50
CA TRP A 232 9.55 1.25 13.47
C TRP A 232 9.44 2.57 12.70
N ILE A 233 10.43 3.45 12.82
CA ILE A 233 10.43 4.75 12.12
C ILE A 233 10.86 4.61 10.66
N SER A 234 11.46 3.50 10.27
CA SER A 234 12.01 3.33 8.91
C SER A 234 10.96 3.44 7.81
N LEU A 235 9.70 3.06 8.07
CA LEU A 235 8.61 3.26 7.12
C LEU A 235 8.40 4.75 6.82
N LEU A 236 8.32 5.58 7.87
CA LEU A 236 8.18 7.04 7.70
C LEU A 236 9.34 7.64 6.90
N ALA A 237 10.56 7.24 7.22
CA ALA A 237 11.75 7.72 6.50
C ALA A 237 11.73 7.29 5.02
N ALA A 238 11.46 6.03 4.75
CA ALA A 238 11.40 5.49 3.39
C ALA A 238 10.31 6.14 2.53
N GLU A 239 9.11 6.29 3.10
CA GLU A 239 8.00 6.93 2.40
C GLU A 239 8.25 8.42 2.17
N THR A 240 8.92 9.11 3.09
CA THR A 240 9.32 10.51 2.92
C THR A 240 10.34 10.67 1.79
N VAL A 241 11.37 9.83 1.73
CA VAL A 241 12.34 9.81 0.63
C VAL A 241 11.65 9.56 -0.70
N THR A 242 10.71 8.62 -0.73
CA THR A 242 9.93 8.30 -1.93
C THR A 242 9.07 9.48 -2.37
N PHE A 243 8.36 10.11 -1.44
CA PHE A 243 7.53 11.29 -1.72
C PHE A 243 8.33 12.43 -2.34
N LEU A 244 9.47 12.76 -1.74
CA LEU A 244 10.36 13.80 -2.26
C LEU A 244 10.89 13.47 -3.66
N THR A 245 11.22 12.19 -3.90
CA THR A 245 11.67 11.73 -5.23
C THR A 245 10.56 11.83 -6.28
N ILE A 246 9.34 11.42 -5.95
CA ILE A 246 8.17 11.54 -6.85
C ILE A 246 7.92 13.02 -7.19
N LEU A 247 7.95 13.91 -6.20
CA LEU A 247 7.76 15.34 -6.43
C LEU A 247 8.87 15.92 -7.32
N PHE A 248 10.12 15.56 -7.08
CA PHE A 248 11.25 16.00 -7.89
C PHE A 248 11.11 15.54 -9.35
N LEU A 249 10.77 14.28 -9.58
CA LEU A 249 10.56 13.73 -10.92
C LEU A 249 9.39 14.43 -11.65
N ALA A 250 8.27 14.62 -10.95
CA ALA A 250 7.11 15.31 -11.50
C ALA A 250 7.44 16.78 -11.87
N TYR A 251 8.20 17.48 -11.02
CA TYR A 251 8.65 18.83 -11.31
C TYR A 251 9.56 18.89 -12.53
N LYS A 252 10.54 17.97 -12.62
CA LYS A 252 11.49 17.89 -13.76
C LYS A 252 10.77 17.60 -15.07
N ASP A 253 9.78 16.72 -15.05
CA ASP A 253 8.99 16.39 -16.26
C ASP A 253 8.14 17.58 -16.71
N ARG A 254 7.47 18.26 -15.80
CA ARG A 254 6.74 19.51 -16.10
C ARG A 254 7.63 20.56 -16.77
N ARG A 255 8.84 20.78 -16.25
CA ARG A 255 9.77 21.75 -16.79
C ARG A 255 10.25 21.40 -18.21
N LYS A 256 10.43 20.10 -18.49
CA LYS A 256 10.77 19.63 -19.84
C LYS A 256 9.64 19.91 -20.84
N ARG A 257 8.38 19.67 -20.47
CA ARG A 257 7.21 19.92 -21.34
C ARG A 257 7.05 21.42 -21.63
N MET A 258 7.34 22.30 -20.68
CA MET A 258 7.30 23.76 -20.89
C MET A 258 8.50 24.29 -21.71
N ALA A 259 9.63 23.59 -21.74
CA ALA A 259 10.81 23.99 -22.50
C ALA A 259 10.78 23.54 -23.98
N VAL A 260 9.82 22.70 -24.36
CA VAL A 260 9.66 22.17 -25.73
C VAL A 260 8.53 22.91 -26.47
N VAL A 261 7.77 23.75 -25.81
CA VAL A 261 6.76 24.68 -26.35
C VAL A 261 7.36 26.06 -26.50
#